data_59d27270b4badc6f312de6985d6a4228
#
_entry.id   59d27270b4badc6f312de6985d6a4228
#
_cell.length_a   1.000
_cell.length_b   1.000
_cell.length_c   1.000
_cell.angle_alpha   90.00
_cell.angle_beta   90.00
_cell.angle_gamma   90.00
#
_symmetry.space_group_name_H-M   'P 1'
#
loop_
_entity.id
_entity.type
_entity.pdbx_description
1 polymer ?
#
loop_
_entity_poly.entity_id
_entity_poly.type
_entity_poly.pdbx_seq_one_letter_code
_entity_poly.pdbx_strand_id
1 'polypeptide(L)'
;MLFRSGKTTVVRKIVESLPANAVAVIPQDSYYKHQWDVPEERRKLTNFDHPNAFDWPLLTHQIEQLRHGVAIEQPTYSYLTCTRCKETIHVEPRDVIIVEGIMALYDRDLREQMDLKIFVDTCPDERLLRVIERDIAERGHPLEMLIEKYRNVLKPMHDEFIEPSKQHADIILPNGGDNSRAITMMQQYIRSAFRRNQLAEAFGE
;
A
#
# COMPACT_ATOMS: atom_id res chain seq x y z
N MET A 1 -11.10 -1.86 -0.71
CA MET A 1 -10.24 -0.68 -0.48
C MET A 1 -10.82 0.51 -1.22
N LEU A 2 -10.95 1.65 -0.55
CA LEU A 2 -11.76 2.77 -1.03
C LEU A 2 -11.02 4.11 -1.14
N PHE A 3 -9.72 4.17 -0.78
CA PHE A 3 -8.94 5.40 -0.92
C PHE A 3 -8.23 5.46 -2.27
N ARG A 4 -8.60 6.42 -3.12
CA ARG A 4 -7.98 6.68 -4.43
C ARG A 4 -7.09 7.94 -4.40
N SER A 5 -6.06 7.95 -3.56
CA SER A 5 -5.06 9.03 -3.58
C SER A 5 -4.08 8.96 -4.76
N GLY A 6 -4.15 7.91 -5.58
CA GLY A 6 -3.21 7.71 -6.69
C GLY A 6 -1.92 6.98 -6.31
N LYS A 7 -1.83 6.35 -5.14
CA LYS A 7 -0.65 5.58 -4.69
C LYS A 7 -0.15 4.57 -5.70
N THR A 8 -1.03 3.69 -6.15
CA THR A 8 -0.69 2.64 -7.12
C THR A 8 -0.16 3.21 -8.44
N THR A 9 -0.66 4.37 -8.88
CA THR A 9 -0.12 5.08 -10.04
C THR A 9 1.30 5.58 -9.78
N VAL A 10 1.57 6.12 -8.60
CA VAL A 10 2.92 6.56 -8.19
C VAL A 10 3.86 5.37 -8.15
N VAL A 11 3.48 4.28 -7.47
CA VAL A 11 4.28 3.04 -7.38
C VAL A 11 4.58 2.50 -8.78
N ARG A 12 3.57 2.37 -9.64
CA ARG A 12 3.76 1.89 -11.01
C ARG A 12 4.79 2.74 -11.77
N LYS A 13 4.67 4.07 -11.73
CA LYS A 13 5.61 4.98 -12.41
C LYS A 13 7.03 4.85 -11.85
N ILE A 14 7.19 4.62 -10.54
CA ILE A 14 8.51 4.38 -9.93
C ILE A 14 9.08 3.05 -10.44
N VAL A 15 8.32 1.98 -10.37
CA VAL A 15 8.73 0.64 -10.83
C VAL A 15 9.14 0.65 -12.30
N GLU A 16 8.33 1.26 -13.17
CA GLU A 16 8.64 1.41 -14.62
C GLU A 16 9.96 2.16 -14.89
N SER A 17 10.45 2.90 -13.91
CA SER A 17 11.70 3.65 -14.02
C SER A 17 12.95 2.86 -13.61
N LEU A 18 12.81 1.69 -13.03
CA LEU A 18 13.87 0.84 -12.51
C LEU A 18 14.04 -0.42 -13.36
N PRO A 19 15.19 -1.12 -13.28
CA PRO A 19 15.34 -2.40 -13.95
C PRO A 19 14.27 -3.40 -13.50
N ALA A 20 13.78 -4.23 -14.41
CA ALA A 20 12.64 -5.13 -14.19
C ALA A 20 12.78 -6.06 -12.96
N ASN A 21 14.03 -6.44 -12.65
CA ASN A 21 14.31 -7.37 -11.54
C ASN A 21 14.81 -6.65 -10.27
N ALA A 22 14.80 -5.32 -10.24
CA ALA A 22 15.33 -4.55 -9.11
C ALA A 22 14.33 -4.31 -7.98
N VAL A 23 13.03 -4.57 -8.22
CA VAL A 23 11.96 -4.13 -7.32
C VAL A 23 11.06 -5.28 -6.92
N ALA A 24 10.82 -5.41 -5.62
CA ALA A 24 9.70 -6.18 -5.06
C ALA A 24 8.61 -5.20 -4.58
N VAL A 25 7.37 -5.38 -5.03
CA VAL A 25 6.22 -4.59 -4.58
C VAL A 25 5.37 -5.45 -3.66
N ILE A 26 5.18 -5.00 -2.44
CA ILE A 26 4.43 -5.69 -1.39
C ILE A 26 3.14 -4.91 -1.09
N PRO A 27 1.98 -5.34 -1.62
CA PRO A 27 0.71 -4.72 -1.33
C PRO A 27 0.26 -5.03 0.11
N GLN A 28 0.06 -4.01 0.93
CA GLN A 28 -0.48 -4.17 2.28
C GLN A 28 -1.82 -4.92 2.29
N ASP A 29 -2.63 -4.75 1.25
CA ASP A 29 -3.94 -5.41 1.14
C ASP A 29 -3.86 -6.92 1.09
N SER A 30 -2.73 -7.49 0.68
CA SER A 30 -2.48 -8.94 0.73
C SER A 30 -2.45 -9.44 2.18
N TYR A 31 -2.19 -8.55 3.14
CA TYR A 31 -2.03 -8.88 4.56
C TYR A 31 -3.28 -8.63 5.41
N TYR A 32 -4.47 -8.50 4.80
CA TYR A 32 -5.69 -8.61 5.59
C TYR A 32 -5.73 -9.96 6.31
N LYS A 33 -6.21 -9.98 7.55
CA LYS A 33 -6.37 -11.21 8.34
C LYS A 33 -7.30 -12.18 7.63
N HIS A 34 -7.03 -13.48 7.78
CA HIS A 34 -7.98 -14.50 7.31
C HIS A 34 -9.29 -14.43 8.11
N GLN A 35 -10.37 -14.78 7.46
CA GLN A 35 -11.70 -14.82 8.05
C GLN A 35 -12.40 -16.17 7.73
N TRP A 36 -11.63 -17.27 7.73
CA TRP A 36 -12.14 -18.58 7.33
C TRP A 36 -13.26 -19.08 8.25
N ASP A 37 -13.21 -18.71 9.53
CA ASP A 37 -14.21 -19.09 10.54
C ASP A 37 -15.42 -18.14 10.57
N VAL A 38 -15.42 -17.09 9.74
CA VAL A 38 -16.51 -16.11 9.66
C VAL A 38 -17.38 -16.43 8.43
N PRO A 39 -18.73 -16.55 8.58
CA PRO A 39 -19.63 -16.71 7.44
C PRO A 39 -19.45 -15.60 6.39
N GLU A 40 -19.54 -15.95 5.10
CA GLU A 40 -19.24 -15.03 4.00
C GLU A 40 -20.03 -13.71 4.06
N GLU A 41 -21.32 -13.80 4.44
CA GLU A 41 -22.20 -12.63 4.55
C GLU A 41 -21.69 -11.64 5.61
N ARG A 42 -21.10 -12.14 6.71
CA ARG A 42 -20.52 -11.32 7.78
C ARG A 42 -19.15 -10.74 7.41
N ARG A 43 -18.37 -11.44 6.55
CA ARG A 43 -17.07 -10.91 6.09
C ARG A 43 -17.23 -9.60 5.35
N LYS A 44 -18.29 -9.46 4.55
CA LYS A 44 -18.61 -8.23 3.81
C LYS A 44 -18.91 -7.02 4.70
N LEU A 45 -19.26 -7.27 5.98
CA LEU A 45 -19.49 -6.22 6.98
C LEU A 45 -18.25 -5.80 7.72
N THR A 46 -17.11 -6.47 7.50
CA THR A 46 -15.84 -6.14 8.14
C THR A 46 -15.35 -4.77 7.69
N ASN A 47 -14.91 -3.95 8.65
CA ASN A 47 -14.26 -2.68 8.34
C ASN A 47 -12.79 -2.92 7.94
N PHE A 48 -12.55 -3.06 6.65
CA PHE A 48 -11.21 -3.26 6.09
C PHE A 48 -10.34 -1.98 6.07
N ASP A 49 -10.91 -0.85 6.43
CA ASP A 49 -10.19 0.41 6.55
C ASP A 49 -9.75 0.70 8.01
N HIS A 50 -9.93 -0.28 8.92
CA HIS A 50 -9.47 -0.21 10.31
C HIS A 50 -8.14 -0.97 10.47
N PRO A 51 -7.15 -0.47 11.27
CA PRO A 51 -5.86 -1.12 11.47
C PRO A 51 -5.94 -2.58 11.94
N ASN A 52 -6.95 -2.93 12.73
CA ASN A 52 -7.16 -4.30 13.21
C ASN A 52 -7.48 -5.31 12.11
N ALA A 53 -7.82 -4.86 10.89
CA ALA A 53 -8.05 -5.75 9.77
C ALA A 53 -6.77 -6.36 9.21
N PHE A 54 -5.60 -5.77 9.51
CA PHE A 54 -4.31 -6.20 8.98
C PHE A 54 -3.55 -7.12 9.94
N ASP A 55 -2.79 -8.02 9.35
CA ASP A 55 -1.83 -8.89 10.03
C ASP A 55 -0.46 -8.21 10.05
N TRP A 56 -0.31 -7.21 10.92
CA TRP A 56 0.92 -6.43 11.04
C TRP A 56 2.14 -7.29 11.38
N PRO A 57 2.06 -8.25 12.31
CA PRO A 57 3.21 -9.09 12.64
C PRO A 57 3.73 -9.86 11.41
N LEU A 58 2.83 -10.43 10.59
CA LEU A 58 3.23 -11.14 9.39
C LEU A 58 3.86 -10.20 8.35
N LEU A 59 3.24 -9.04 8.10
CA LEU A 59 3.79 -8.05 7.16
C LEU A 59 5.18 -7.59 7.58
N THR A 60 5.34 -7.16 8.84
CA THR A 60 6.59 -6.66 9.38
C THR A 60 7.68 -7.72 9.33
N HIS A 61 7.37 -8.96 9.72
CA HIS A 61 8.30 -10.08 9.66
C HIS A 61 8.74 -10.41 8.22
N GLN A 62 7.83 -10.41 7.27
CA GLN A 62 8.17 -10.71 5.86
C GLN A 62 8.98 -9.58 5.20
N ILE A 63 8.76 -8.32 5.58
CA ILE A 63 9.64 -7.22 5.12
C ILE A 63 11.04 -7.38 5.70
N GLU A 64 11.16 -7.75 6.97
CA GLU A 64 12.46 -8.06 7.59
C GLU A 64 13.19 -9.20 6.87
N GLN A 65 12.49 -10.29 6.54
CA GLN A 65 13.06 -11.40 5.77
C GLN A 65 13.61 -10.93 4.41
N LEU A 66 12.82 -10.19 3.63
CA LEU A 66 13.26 -9.66 2.34
C LEU A 66 14.49 -8.74 2.46
N ARG A 67 14.55 -7.90 3.50
CA ARG A 67 15.71 -7.03 3.79
C ARG A 67 16.97 -7.81 4.13
N HIS A 68 16.82 -9.00 4.68
CA HIS A 68 17.95 -9.92 4.99
C HIS A 68 18.24 -10.91 3.86
N GLY A 69 17.71 -10.71 2.65
CA GLY A 69 17.97 -11.55 1.50
C GLY A 69 17.22 -12.90 1.53
N VAL A 70 16.18 -13.02 2.34
CA VAL A 70 15.37 -14.25 2.46
C VAL A 70 14.07 -14.08 1.68
N ALA A 71 13.76 -15.00 0.77
CA ALA A 71 12.51 -15.02 0.03
C ALA A 71 11.31 -15.30 0.95
N ILE A 72 10.13 -14.80 0.56
CA ILE A 72 8.90 -14.93 1.32
C ILE A 72 7.78 -15.60 0.51
N GLU A 73 6.82 -16.16 1.23
CA GLU A 73 5.53 -16.58 0.69
C GLU A 73 4.48 -15.52 1.02
N GLN A 74 4.37 -14.51 0.13
CA GLN A 74 3.41 -13.42 0.29
C GLN A 74 1.99 -13.95 0.25
N PRO A 75 1.13 -13.63 1.23
CA PRO A 75 -0.27 -14.03 1.18
C PRO A 75 -1.00 -13.37 0.00
N THR A 76 -2.08 -14.00 -0.45
CA THR A 76 -3.01 -13.42 -1.42
C THR A 76 -4.36 -13.18 -0.79
N TYR A 77 -5.09 -12.19 -1.29
CA TYR A 77 -6.39 -11.80 -0.75
C TYR A 77 -7.46 -11.75 -1.85
N SER A 78 -8.60 -12.33 -1.58
CA SER A 78 -9.76 -12.29 -2.48
C SER A 78 -10.76 -11.24 -2.04
N TYR A 79 -10.92 -10.19 -2.84
CA TYR A 79 -11.97 -9.19 -2.63
C TYR A 79 -13.39 -9.75 -2.87
N LEU A 80 -13.51 -10.84 -3.64
CA LEU A 80 -14.79 -11.48 -3.88
C LEU A 80 -15.30 -12.18 -2.62
N THR A 81 -14.44 -12.95 -1.95
CA THR A 81 -14.78 -13.71 -0.75
C THR A 81 -14.45 -12.98 0.55
N CYS A 82 -13.87 -11.79 0.46
CA CYS A 82 -13.46 -10.94 1.59
C CYS A 82 -12.61 -11.67 2.62
N THR A 83 -11.67 -12.51 2.16
CA THR A 83 -10.72 -13.22 3.04
C THR A 83 -9.40 -13.52 2.34
N ARG A 84 -8.36 -13.81 3.12
CA ARG A 84 -7.07 -14.31 2.64
C ARG A 84 -7.27 -15.67 1.95
N CYS A 85 -6.64 -15.87 0.80
CA CYS A 85 -6.61 -17.16 0.11
C CYS A 85 -5.64 -18.11 0.81
N LYS A 86 -5.67 -19.38 0.40
CA LYS A 86 -4.68 -20.38 0.85
C LYS A 86 -3.39 -20.31 0.02
N GLU A 87 -3.52 -19.85 -1.20
CA GLU A 87 -2.42 -19.70 -2.14
C GLU A 87 -1.55 -18.49 -1.75
N THR A 88 -0.24 -18.63 -1.94
CA THR A 88 0.75 -17.58 -1.73
C THR A 88 1.45 -17.23 -3.04
N ILE A 89 2.17 -16.14 -3.05
CA ILE A 89 3.07 -15.74 -4.13
C ILE A 89 4.49 -15.76 -3.60
N HIS A 90 5.35 -16.56 -4.23
CA HIS A 90 6.77 -16.55 -3.93
C HIS A 90 7.40 -15.23 -4.38
N VAL A 91 8.03 -14.50 -3.46
CA VAL A 91 8.69 -13.23 -3.71
C VAL A 91 10.15 -13.32 -3.31
N GLU A 92 11.03 -13.18 -4.29
CA GLU A 92 12.48 -13.10 -4.08
C GLU A 92 12.88 -11.73 -3.51
N PRO A 93 13.92 -11.65 -2.68
CA PRO A 93 14.49 -10.39 -2.25
C PRO A 93 15.00 -9.58 -3.45
N ARG A 94 14.86 -8.25 -3.36
CA ARG A 94 15.28 -7.31 -4.40
C ARG A 94 15.94 -6.10 -3.75
N ASP A 95 16.72 -5.37 -4.54
CA ASP A 95 17.45 -4.17 -4.08
C ASP A 95 16.51 -3.05 -3.61
N VAL A 96 15.28 -3.01 -4.15
CA VAL A 96 14.25 -2.05 -3.77
C VAL A 96 12.99 -2.81 -3.36
N ILE A 97 12.54 -2.61 -2.13
CA ILE A 97 11.29 -3.14 -1.61
C ILE A 97 10.31 -1.99 -1.46
N ILE A 98 9.17 -2.05 -2.12
CA ILE A 98 8.11 -1.04 -2.03
C ILE A 98 6.91 -1.64 -1.31
N VAL A 99 6.63 -1.17 -0.11
CA VAL A 99 5.37 -1.48 0.59
C VAL A 99 4.34 -0.43 0.21
N GLU A 100 3.22 -0.85 -0.40
CA GLU A 100 2.12 0.05 -0.73
C GLU A 100 0.85 -0.29 0.03
N GLY A 101 0.17 0.72 0.55
CA GLY A 101 -1.11 0.55 1.24
C GLY A 101 -1.65 1.85 1.81
N ILE A 102 -2.90 1.81 2.24
CA ILE A 102 -3.56 2.99 2.84
C ILE A 102 -2.98 3.34 4.21
N MET A 103 -2.45 2.34 4.91
CA MET A 103 -1.89 2.46 6.27
C MET A 103 -0.44 2.00 6.34
N ALA A 104 0.30 1.99 5.22
CA ALA A 104 1.70 1.55 5.21
C ALA A 104 2.57 2.32 6.23
N LEU A 105 2.19 3.56 6.59
CA LEU A 105 2.87 4.38 7.58
C LEU A 105 2.21 4.34 8.99
N TYR A 106 1.23 3.46 9.23
CA TYR A 106 0.54 3.39 10.52
C TYR A 106 1.34 2.61 11.57
N ASP A 107 1.84 1.43 11.22
CA ASP A 107 2.55 0.56 12.14
C ASP A 107 3.98 1.05 12.40
N ARG A 108 4.39 1.10 13.67
CA ARG A 108 5.70 1.61 14.07
C ARG A 108 6.84 0.70 13.63
N ASP A 109 6.71 -0.59 13.90
CA ASP A 109 7.78 -1.56 13.66
C ASP A 109 8.03 -1.70 12.14
N LEU A 110 6.96 -1.58 11.33
CA LEU A 110 7.09 -1.51 9.88
C LEU A 110 7.78 -0.22 9.42
N ARG A 111 7.44 0.95 10.01
CA ARG A 111 8.10 2.22 9.67
C ARG A 111 9.59 2.23 9.98
N GLU A 112 10.01 1.60 11.08
CA GLU A 112 11.42 1.54 11.49
C GLU A 112 12.29 0.75 10.49
N GLN A 113 11.66 -0.06 9.64
CA GLN A 113 12.35 -0.79 8.57
C GLN A 113 12.47 0.00 7.25
N MET A 114 11.80 1.15 7.13
CA MET A 114 11.74 1.93 5.90
C MET A 114 12.86 2.98 5.83
N ASP A 115 13.61 2.98 4.74
CA ASP A 115 14.62 4.00 4.42
C ASP A 115 14.00 5.29 3.88
N LEU A 116 12.80 5.21 3.28
CA LEU A 116 12.06 6.35 2.74
C LEU A 116 10.55 6.15 2.91
N LYS A 117 9.91 7.12 3.54
CA LYS A 117 8.47 7.13 3.82
C LYS A 117 7.78 8.23 3.01
N ILE A 118 6.85 7.83 2.15
CA ILE A 118 6.14 8.75 1.25
C ILE A 118 4.63 8.70 1.54
N PHE A 119 4.05 9.85 1.86
CA PHE A 119 2.61 10.00 1.95
C PHE A 119 2.06 10.63 0.66
N VAL A 120 1.19 9.89 -0.02
CA VAL A 120 0.54 10.38 -1.26
C VAL A 120 -0.73 11.12 -0.88
N ASP A 121 -0.66 12.44 -0.95
CA ASP A 121 -1.74 13.35 -0.55
C ASP A 121 -2.60 13.76 -1.75
N THR A 122 -3.91 13.76 -1.55
CA THR A 122 -4.90 14.20 -2.54
C THR A 122 -6.08 14.79 -1.79
N CYS A 123 -6.61 15.91 -2.27
CA CYS A 123 -7.74 16.59 -1.64
C CYS A 123 -8.91 15.64 -1.38
N PRO A 124 -9.62 15.79 -0.25
CA PRO A 124 -10.70 14.87 0.13
C PRO A 124 -11.84 14.79 -0.88
N ASP A 125 -12.19 15.89 -1.54
CA ASP A 125 -13.19 15.98 -2.60
C ASP A 125 -12.77 15.18 -3.84
N GLU A 126 -11.54 15.33 -4.31
CA GLU A 126 -10.98 14.55 -5.41
C GLU A 126 -10.96 13.05 -5.09
N ARG A 127 -10.59 12.67 -3.86
CA ARG A 127 -10.64 11.27 -3.44
C ARG A 127 -12.04 10.71 -3.47
N LEU A 128 -13.02 11.49 -2.98
CA LEU A 128 -14.43 11.10 -2.98
C LEU A 128 -14.95 10.92 -4.40
N LEU A 129 -14.69 11.87 -5.30
CA LEU A 129 -15.09 11.78 -6.71
C LEU A 129 -14.52 10.50 -7.37
N ARG A 130 -13.23 10.25 -7.20
CA ARG A 130 -12.57 9.04 -7.74
C ARG A 130 -13.12 7.73 -7.17
N VAL A 131 -13.60 7.74 -5.91
CA VAL A 131 -14.28 6.58 -5.30
C VAL A 131 -15.64 6.38 -5.94
N ILE A 132 -16.45 7.45 -6.06
CA ILE A 132 -17.79 7.40 -6.65
C ILE A 132 -17.71 6.91 -8.10
N GLU A 133 -16.86 7.50 -8.93
CA GLU A 133 -16.68 7.11 -10.32
C GLU A 133 -16.36 5.63 -10.47
N ARG A 134 -15.37 5.13 -9.71
CA ARG A 134 -15.01 3.72 -9.77
C ARG A 134 -16.13 2.79 -9.30
N ASP A 135 -16.70 3.06 -8.14
CA ASP A 135 -17.62 2.12 -7.51
C ASP A 135 -18.96 2.07 -8.22
N ILE A 136 -19.36 3.16 -8.89
CA ILE A 136 -20.50 3.16 -9.80
C ILE A 136 -20.16 2.42 -11.12
N ALA A 137 -19.03 2.80 -11.78
CA ALA A 137 -18.70 2.28 -13.11
C ALA A 137 -18.23 0.82 -13.09
N GLU A 138 -17.40 0.43 -12.09
CA GLU A 138 -16.77 -0.88 -12.04
C GLU A 138 -17.52 -1.89 -11.17
N ARG A 139 -18.29 -1.43 -10.17
CA ARG A 139 -18.93 -2.30 -9.16
C ARG A 139 -20.45 -2.20 -9.13
N GLY A 140 -21.03 -1.23 -9.84
CA GLY A 140 -22.48 -1.04 -9.89
C GLY A 140 -23.12 -0.69 -8.55
N HIS A 141 -22.37 -0.12 -7.60
CA HIS A 141 -22.92 0.24 -6.29
C HIS A 141 -23.83 1.48 -6.39
N PRO A 142 -24.99 1.50 -5.72
CA PRO A 142 -25.85 2.66 -5.62
C PRO A 142 -25.12 3.84 -4.95
N LEU A 143 -25.37 5.07 -5.44
CA LEU A 143 -24.74 6.27 -4.89
C LEU A 143 -25.05 6.49 -3.42
N GLU A 144 -26.28 6.20 -3.00
CA GLU A 144 -26.73 6.34 -1.61
C GLU A 144 -25.88 5.45 -0.67
N MET A 145 -25.62 4.22 -1.07
CA MET A 145 -24.79 3.28 -0.31
C MET A 145 -23.34 3.80 -0.21
N LEU A 146 -22.81 4.39 -1.27
CA LEU A 146 -21.45 4.95 -1.26
C LEU A 146 -21.34 6.18 -0.34
N ILE A 147 -22.35 7.05 -0.33
CA ILE A 147 -22.42 8.22 0.55
C ILE A 147 -22.48 7.76 2.01
N GLU A 148 -23.33 6.80 2.32
CA GLU A 148 -23.47 6.26 3.67
C GLU A 148 -22.14 5.62 4.14
N LYS A 149 -21.53 4.79 3.31
CA LYS A 149 -20.23 4.17 3.59
C LYS A 149 -19.13 5.21 3.78
N TYR A 150 -19.11 6.26 2.96
CA TYR A 150 -18.14 7.33 3.10
C TYR A 150 -18.27 8.04 4.45
N ARG A 151 -19.50 8.41 4.84
CA ARG A 151 -19.76 9.12 6.10
C ARG A 151 -19.47 8.28 7.34
N ASN A 152 -19.87 7.02 7.32
CA ASN A 152 -19.86 6.18 8.51
C ASN A 152 -18.60 5.32 8.67
N VAL A 153 -17.84 5.12 7.59
CA VAL A 153 -16.66 4.26 7.61
C VAL A 153 -15.43 4.98 7.07
N LEU A 154 -15.44 5.39 5.80
CA LEU A 154 -14.21 5.81 5.14
C LEU A 154 -13.63 7.09 5.71
N LYS A 155 -14.47 8.12 5.88
CA LYS A 155 -14.02 9.39 6.43
C LYS A 155 -13.55 9.25 7.89
N PRO A 156 -14.27 8.62 8.83
CA PRO A 156 -13.78 8.37 10.19
C PRO A 156 -12.44 7.62 10.21
N MET A 157 -12.32 6.53 9.45
CA MET A 157 -11.06 5.74 9.40
C MET A 157 -9.90 6.54 8.82
N HIS A 158 -10.17 7.38 7.83
CA HIS A 158 -9.14 8.29 7.32
C HIS A 158 -8.67 9.28 8.37
N ASP A 159 -9.62 9.97 9.01
CA ASP A 159 -9.33 11.05 9.96
C ASP A 159 -8.63 10.49 11.23
N GLU A 160 -8.95 9.25 11.62
CA GLU A 160 -8.41 8.62 12.84
C GLU A 160 -7.06 7.93 12.61
N PHE A 161 -6.85 7.25 11.47
CA PHE A 161 -5.70 6.37 11.26
C PHE A 161 -4.79 6.78 10.11
N ILE A 162 -5.37 7.25 8.98
CA ILE A 162 -4.59 7.48 7.76
C ILE A 162 -3.96 8.87 7.79
N GLU A 163 -4.77 9.92 7.96
CA GLU A 163 -4.27 11.30 7.97
C GLU A 163 -3.22 11.55 9.06
N PRO A 164 -3.38 11.05 10.31
CA PRO A 164 -2.34 11.20 11.32
C PRO A 164 -1.02 10.53 10.96
N SER A 165 -1.02 9.47 10.15
CA SER A 165 0.21 8.79 9.72
C SER A 165 1.09 9.66 8.79
N LYS A 166 0.53 10.71 8.20
CA LYS A 166 1.23 11.70 7.38
C LYS A 166 2.39 12.37 8.11
N GLN A 167 2.29 12.55 9.43
CA GLN A 167 3.37 13.11 10.26
C GLN A 167 4.66 12.26 10.24
N HIS A 168 4.57 10.99 9.88
CA HIS A 168 5.70 10.06 9.81
C HIS A 168 6.36 10.01 8.43
N ALA A 169 5.81 10.74 7.44
CA ALA A 169 6.35 10.75 6.10
C ALA A 169 7.59 11.65 5.99
N ASP A 170 8.61 11.18 5.29
CA ASP A 170 9.77 11.99 4.91
C ASP A 170 9.43 12.92 3.74
N ILE A 171 8.48 12.48 2.87
CA ILE A 171 8.00 13.24 1.72
C ILE A 171 6.47 13.18 1.66
N ILE A 172 5.83 14.33 1.52
CA ILE A 172 4.40 14.44 1.20
C ILE A 172 4.28 14.76 -0.28
N LEU A 173 3.67 13.85 -1.05
CA LEU A 173 3.45 13.98 -2.48
C LEU A 173 2.04 14.51 -2.76
N PRO A 174 1.87 15.80 -3.06
CA PRO A 174 0.55 16.34 -3.39
C PRO A 174 0.09 15.90 -4.79
N ASN A 175 -1.23 15.86 -4.98
CA ASN A 175 -1.90 15.51 -6.23
C ASN A 175 -1.63 14.07 -6.75
N GLY A 176 -1.13 13.19 -5.90
CA GLY A 176 -0.97 11.78 -6.22
C GLY A 176 -0.20 11.49 -7.51
N GLY A 177 -0.76 10.60 -8.34
CA GLY A 177 -0.16 10.17 -9.60
C GLY A 177 -0.06 11.25 -10.69
N ASP A 178 -0.70 12.40 -10.53
CA ASP A 178 -0.71 13.50 -11.50
C ASP A 178 0.49 14.45 -11.33
N ASN A 179 1.19 14.38 -10.19
CA ASN A 179 2.39 15.16 -9.93
C ASN A 179 3.64 14.56 -10.59
N SER A 180 3.74 14.71 -11.91
CA SER A 180 4.84 14.13 -12.70
C SER A 180 6.22 14.64 -12.27
N ARG A 181 6.34 15.91 -11.89
CA ARG A 181 7.63 16.51 -11.46
C ARG A 181 8.14 15.87 -10.18
N ALA A 182 7.31 15.78 -9.15
CA ALA A 182 7.70 15.15 -7.89
C ALA A 182 7.98 13.65 -8.07
N ILE A 183 7.20 12.95 -8.90
CA ILE A 183 7.47 11.56 -9.25
C ILE A 183 8.84 11.41 -9.93
N THR A 184 9.18 12.28 -10.88
CA THR A 184 10.50 12.27 -11.54
C THR A 184 11.63 12.48 -10.54
N MET A 185 11.49 13.41 -9.59
CA MET A 185 12.47 13.62 -8.52
C MET A 185 12.66 12.37 -7.66
N MET A 186 11.57 11.73 -7.25
CA MET A 186 11.63 10.47 -6.49
C MET A 186 12.28 9.34 -7.29
N GLN A 187 11.94 9.20 -8.57
CA GLN A 187 12.58 8.22 -9.46
C GLN A 187 14.11 8.42 -9.51
N GLN A 188 14.57 9.66 -9.63
CA GLN A 188 16.00 9.97 -9.67
C GLN A 188 16.67 9.66 -8.32
N TYR A 189 16.03 9.99 -7.20
CA TYR A 189 16.53 9.66 -5.87
C TYR A 189 16.68 8.14 -5.68
N ILE A 190 15.63 7.38 -5.96
CA ILE A 190 15.64 5.91 -5.82
C ILE A 190 16.68 5.28 -6.74
N ARG A 191 16.78 5.73 -8.00
CA ARG A 191 17.82 5.28 -8.94
C ARG A 191 19.25 5.58 -8.43
N SER A 192 19.46 6.73 -7.80
CA SER A 192 20.78 7.07 -7.26
C SER A 192 21.14 6.21 -6.05
N ALA A 193 20.16 5.91 -5.19
CA ALA A 193 20.35 5.01 -4.06
C ALA A 193 20.64 3.57 -4.53
N PHE A 194 19.86 3.07 -5.48
CA PHE A 194 20.07 1.77 -6.12
C PHE A 194 21.49 1.62 -6.70
N ARG A 195 21.96 2.60 -7.47
CA ARG A 195 23.33 2.59 -8.04
C ARG A 195 24.41 2.58 -6.97
N ARG A 196 24.24 3.31 -5.88
CA ARG A 196 25.22 3.33 -4.77
C ARG A 196 25.35 1.98 -4.12
N ASN A 197 24.23 1.29 -3.87
CA ASN A 197 24.25 -0.06 -3.29
C ASN A 197 24.97 -1.06 -4.21
N GLN A 198 24.69 -1.04 -5.52
CA GLN A 198 25.39 -1.90 -6.47
C GLN A 198 26.89 -1.63 -6.53
N LEU A 199 27.33 -0.38 -6.41
CA LEU A 199 28.75 -0.05 -6.37
C LEU A 199 29.40 -0.51 -5.07
N ALA A 200 28.74 -0.34 -3.92
CA ALA A 200 29.23 -0.84 -2.64
C ALA A 200 29.43 -2.36 -2.65
N GLU A 201 28.46 -3.11 -3.16
CA GLU A 201 28.56 -4.57 -3.34
C GLU A 201 29.68 -4.98 -4.30
N ALA A 202 29.88 -4.23 -5.40
CA ALA A 202 30.90 -4.51 -6.40
C ALA A 202 32.32 -4.24 -5.90
N PHE A 203 32.51 -3.31 -4.96
CA PHE A 203 33.82 -2.93 -4.41
C PHE A 203 34.09 -3.45 -2.99
N GLY A 204 33.11 -4.17 -2.37
CA GLY A 204 33.30 -4.86 -1.09
C GLY A 204 33.45 -3.94 0.12
N GLU A 205 32.79 -2.77 0.10
CA GLU A 205 32.72 -1.84 1.24
C GLU A 205 31.51 -2.14 2.13
#